data_73a23db2768991b07ec0b8126e9ac1f9
#
_entry.id   73a23db2768991b07ec0b8126e9ac1f9
#
_cell.length_a   1.000
_cell.length_b   1.000
_cell.length_c   1.000
_cell.angle_alpha   90.00
_cell.angle_beta   90.00
_cell.angle_gamma   90.00
#
_symmetry.space_group_name_H-M   'P 1'
#
loop_
_entity.id
_entity.type
_entity.pdbx_description
1 polymer ?
#
loop_
_entity_poly.entity_id
_entity_poly.type
_entity_poly.pdbx_seq_one_letter_code
_entity_poly.pdbx_strand_id
1 'polypeptide(L)'
;MTSEASGAAPDGADESSVDNYSRKRRVFVREVAGAYSEIYRQLGERPRVFSERDVAFKGGPQHFVKGVINPGRDAGTQLFECHIDVYVPGGHGQRHAHMNSAVFYILEGEGYDIHDGRHHDWKAGDVCIVEPGCVHQHFNASAHEPARMLVIKSKPLFIFAGLMHQRTVVPEPTNPVPGWEDFDPTAVGTDSRREAQSR
;
A
#
# COMPACT_ATOMS: atom_id res chain seq x y z
N MET A 1 0.75 61.56 21.43
CA MET A 1 1.74 60.71 22.12
C MET A 1 1.01 59.42 22.50
N THR A 2 1.06 58.45 21.65
CA THR A 2 0.48 57.12 21.85
C THR A 2 1.65 56.11 21.91
N SER A 3 1.84 55.52 23.07
CA SER A 3 2.90 54.54 23.32
C SER A 3 2.49 53.22 22.72
N GLU A 4 3.27 52.74 21.77
CA GLU A 4 3.24 51.37 21.29
C GLU A 4 3.78 50.45 22.39
N ALA A 5 2.94 49.55 22.87
CA ALA A 5 3.37 48.45 23.70
C ALA A 5 3.77 47.31 22.81
N SER A 6 5.08 47.15 22.61
CA SER A 6 5.70 45.96 22.04
C SER A 6 5.57 44.83 23.04
N GLY A 7 4.62 43.94 22.80
CA GLY A 7 4.50 42.67 23.52
C GLY A 7 5.52 41.68 22.97
N ALA A 8 6.68 41.60 23.60
CA ALA A 8 7.59 40.49 23.39
C ALA A 8 6.94 39.19 23.91
N ALA A 9 6.90 38.15 23.11
CA ALA A 9 6.52 36.81 23.53
C ALA A 9 7.48 36.32 24.64
N PRO A 10 7.00 35.57 25.64
CA PRO A 10 7.88 35.04 26.69
C PRO A 10 8.90 34.05 26.09
N ASP A 11 10.16 34.40 26.21
CA ASP A 11 11.28 33.51 25.97
C ASP A 11 11.23 32.35 26.95
N GLY A 12 11.24 31.12 26.42
CA GLY A 12 11.55 29.92 27.22
C GLY A 12 10.48 28.83 27.29
N ALA A 13 9.50 28.78 26.40
CA ALA A 13 8.71 27.56 26.23
C ALA A 13 9.56 26.52 25.50
N ASP A 14 9.77 25.37 26.14
CA ASP A 14 10.39 24.19 25.51
C ASP A 14 9.68 23.87 24.17
N GLU A 15 10.29 24.33 23.08
CA GLU A 15 9.76 24.15 21.73
C GLU A 15 9.68 22.68 21.32
N SER A 16 10.25 21.75 22.09
CA SER A 16 10.43 20.34 21.69
C SER A 16 9.19 19.48 21.84
N SER A 17 8.30 19.76 22.78
CA SER A 17 7.18 18.86 23.08
C SER A 17 5.81 19.30 22.51
N VAL A 18 5.49 20.57 22.62
CA VAL A 18 4.20 21.11 22.13
C VAL A 18 4.25 21.34 20.61
N ASP A 19 5.42 21.67 20.11
CA ASP A 19 5.61 22.10 18.74
C ASP A 19 5.63 20.95 17.71
N ASN A 20 6.05 19.75 18.12
CA ASN A 20 6.14 18.61 17.21
C ASN A 20 4.75 18.09 16.80
N TYR A 21 3.75 18.15 17.68
CA TYR A 21 2.40 17.73 17.37
C TYR A 21 1.64 18.80 16.57
N SER A 22 1.79 20.07 16.92
CA SER A 22 1.11 21.16 16.21
C SER A 22 1.74 21.42 14.83
N ARG A 23 3.06 21.25 14.68
CA ARG A 23 3.76 21.43 13.40
C ARG A 23 3.38 20.35 12.38
N LYS A 24 3.22 19.10 12.80
CA LYS A 24 2.83 18.00 11.90
C LYS A 24 1.36 18.06 11.46
N ARG A 25 0.48 18.60 12.29
CA ARG A 25 -0.98 18.64 12.02
C ARG A 25 -1.53 19.97 11.51
N ARG A 26 -0.76 21.06 11.62
CA ARG A 26 -1.20 22.39 11.20
C ARG A 26 -0.47 22.89 9.97
N VAL A 27 -0.40 22.05 8.93
CA VAL A 27 0.16 22.44 7.62
C VAL A 27 -0.53 23.70 7.08
N PHE A 28 -1.84 23.81 7.29
CA PHE A 28 -2.64 24.95 6.92
C PHE A 28 -2.21 26.26 7.60
N VAL A 29 -1.87 26.22 8.88
CA VAL A 29 -1.38 27.41 9.59
C VAL A 29 0.01 27.82 9.08
N ARG A 30 0.83 26.87 8.67
CA ARG A 30 2.15 27.15 8.05
C ARG A 30 2.01 27.75 6.67
N GLU A 31 1.02 27.36 5.90
CA GLU A 31 0.72 27.97 4.60
C GLU A 31 0.43 29.47 4.78
N VAL A 32 -0.43 29.81 5.73
CA VAL A 32 -0.71 31.21 6.07
C VAL A 32 0.54 31.97 6.47
N ALA A 33 1.51 31.29 7.10
CA ALA A 33 2.81 31.86 7.45
C ALA A 33 3.85 31.85 6.31
N GLY A 34 3.47 31.42 5.10
CA GLY A 34 4.38 31.38 3.93
C GLY A 34 5.30 30.16 3.87
N ALA A 35 5.18 29.20 4.80
CA ALA A 35 6.02 28.00 4.82
C ALA A 35 5.59 26.91 3.80
N TYR A 36 4.49 27.14 3.10
CA TYR A 36 3.92 26.17 2.18
C TYR A 36 4.76 25.98 0.90
N SER A 37 5.41 27.04 0.46
CA SER A 37 6.31 27.01 -0.71
C SER A 37 7.46 26.02 -0.54
N GLU A 38 8.03 25.92 0.67
CA GLU A 38 9.10 24.97 0.97
C GLU A 38 8.59 23.52 0.95
N ILE A 39 7.38 23.27 1.46
CA ILE A 39 6.75 21.94 1.39
C ILE A 39 6.52 21.54 -0.07
N TYR A 40 6.01 22.44 -0.89
CA TYR A 40 5.84 22.18 -2.33
C TYR A 40 7.14 21.92 -3.05
N ARG A 41 8.18 22.69 -2.73
CA ARG A 41 9.50 22.48 -3.31
C ARG A 41 10.02 21.08 -2.97
N GLN A 42 9.96 20.67 -1.71
CA GLN A 42 10.39 19.34 -1.25
C GLN A 42 9.57 18.23 -1.90
N LEU A 43 8.25 18.41 -2.05
CA LEU A 43 7.38 17.45 -2.74
C LEU A 43 7.73 17.38 -4.23
N GLY A 44 8.11 18.52 -4.83
CA GLY A 44 8.54 18.62 -6.24
C GLY A 44 9.81 17.82 -6.55
N GLU A 45 10.72 17.72 -5.58
CA GLU A 45 11.99 17.02 -5.70
C GLU A 45 11.90 15.49 -5.51
N ARG A 46 10.75 14.98 -5.03
CA ARG A 46 10.56 13.55 -4.82
C ARG A 46 10.41 12.79 -6.13
N PRO A 47 10.84 11.52 -6.16
CA PRO A 47 10.63 10.65 -7.32
C PRO A 47 9.15 10.59 -7.73
N ARG A 48 8.91 10.56 -9.03
CA ARG A 48 7.57 10.33 -9.62
C ARG A 48 7.43 8.95 -10.21
N VAL A 49 8.55 8.22 -10.33
CA VAL A 49 8.61 6.86 -10.86
C VAL A 49 9.28 6.00 -9.80
N PHE A 50 8.63 4.90 -9.47
CA PHE A 50 9.11 3.88 -8.53
C PHE A 50 9.21 2.56 -9.29
N SER A 51 10.40 1.96 -9.28
CA SER A 51 10.61 0.65 -9.90
C SER A 51 10.27 -0.45 -8.91
N GLU A 52 9.48 -1.41 -9.34
CA GLU A 52 9.22 -2.61 -8.53
C GLU A 52 10.48 -3.47 -8.34
N ARG A 53 11.50 -3.31 -9.21
CA ARG A 53 12.78 -4.04 -9.13
C ARG A 53 13.60 -3.65 -7.91
N ASP A 54 13.39 -2.43 -7.40
CA ASP A 54 14.12 -1.90 -6.25
C ASP A 54 13.51 -2.36 -4.91
N VAL A 55 12.46 -3.18 -4.97
CA VAL A 55 11.72 -3.63 -3.79
C VAL A 55 11.67 -5.15 -3.73
N ALA A 56 12.16 -5.72 -2.64
CA ALA A 56 12.09 -7.15 -2.40
C ALA A 56 10.67 -7.61 -2.06
N PHE A 57 10.32 -8.84 -2.45
CA PHE A 57 9.13 -9.51 -1.97
C PHE A 57 9.22 -9.81 -0.48
N LYS A 58 8.07 -9.82 0.17
CA LYS A 58 7.84 -10.23 1.56
C LYS A 58 6.68 -11.21 1.59
N GLY A 59 6.55 -11.93 2.72
CA GLY A 59 5.50 -12.94 2.88
C GLY A 59 5.92 -14.33 2.40
N GLY A 60 4.99 -15.11 1.91
CA GLY A 60 5.12 -16.53 1.58
C GLY A 60 4.54 -17.42 2.67
N PRO A 61 4.43 -18.74 2.45
CA PRO A 61 4.86 -19.45 1.24
C PRO A 61 3.82 -19.50 0.09
N GLN A 62 2.58 -19.00 0.28
CA GLN A 62 1.54 -19.08 -0.75
C GLN A 62 1.20 -17.73 -1.39
N HIS A 63 1.52 -16.64 -0.67
CA HIS A 63 1.25 -15.28 -1.10
C HIS A 63 2.45 -14.38 -0.79
N PHE A 64 2.93 -13.65 -1.79
CA PHE A 64 4.08 -12.74 -1.71
C PHE A 64 3.66 -11.32 -2.09
N VAL A 65 4.19 -10.33 -1.39
CA VAL A 65 3.85 -8.92 -1.56
C VAL A 65 5.09 -8.06 -1.77
N LYS A 66 5.01 -7.14 -2.71
CA LYS A 66 6.05 -6.16 -2.99
C LYS A 66 5.46 -4.75 -2.93
N GLY A 67 5.69 -4.01 -1.85
CA GLY A 67 5.18 -2.64 -1.66
C GLY A 67 5.93 -1.62 -2.51
N VAL A 68 5.38 -1.24 -3.67
CA VAL A 68 6.03 -0.33 -4.63
C VAL A 68 5.89 1.12 -4.19
N ILE A 69 4.69 1.58 -3.87
CA ILE A 69 4.44 2.91 -3.29
C ILE A 69 3.99 2.74 -1.85
N ASN A 70 4.80 3.22 -0.93
CA ASN A 70 4.51 3.17 0.50
C ASN A 70 4.66 4.57 1.10
N PRO A 71 3.57 5.21 1.51
CA PRO A 71 3.61 6.57 2.08
C PRO A 71 4.54 6.71 3.29
N GLY A 72 4.71 5.65 4.08
CA GLY A 72 5.64 5.63 5.23
C GLY A 72 7.11 5.71 4.81
N ARG A 73 7.47 5.19 3.63
CA ARG A 73 8.82 5.21 3.08
C ARG A 73 9.02 6.34 2.08
N ASP A 74 8.09 6.45 1.14
CA ASP A 74 8.30 7.25 -0.07
C ASP A 74 7.67 8.63 0.03
N ALA A 75 6.69 8.80 0.92
CA ALA A 75 5.94 10.04 1.20
C ALA A 75 5.49 10.82 -0.06
N GLY A 76 5.38 10.13 -1.20
CA GLY A 76 4.94 10.72 -2.48
C GLY A 76 3.43 10.96 -2.55
N THR A 77 2.67 10.25 -1.72
CA THR A 77 1.22 10.38 -1.61
C THR A 77 0.77 10.07 -0.19
N GLN A 78 -0.33 10.70 0.24
CA GLN A 78 -1.00 10.43 1.51
C GLN A 78 -2.33 9.71 1.31
N LEU A 79 -2.74 9.51 0.06
CA LEU A 79 -4.07 9.00 -0.27
C LEU A 79 -4.09 7.49 -0.49
N PHE A 80 -3.04 6.95 -1.08
CA PHE A 80 -3.01 5.53 -1.43
C PHE A 80 -1.61 4.93 -1.29
N GLU A 81 -1.59 3.62 -1.14
CA GLU A 81 -0.43 2.75 -1.29
C GLU A 81 -0.62 1.86 -2.52
N CYS A 82 0.49 1.38 -3.07
CA CYS A 82 0.48 0.51 -4.23
C CYS A 82 1.46 -0.65 -4.01
N HIS A 83 1.02 -1.87 -4.27
CA HIS A 83 1.85 -3.05 -4.19
C HIS A 83 1.52 -4.07 -5.29
N ILE A 84 2.47 -4.98 -5.51
CA ILE A 84 2.29 -6.15 -6.34
C ILE A 84 2.10 -7.35 -5.44
N ASP A 85 1.05 -8.11 -5.68
CA ASP A 85 0.80 -9.40 -5.05
C ASP A 85 1.06 -10.51 -6.07
N VAL A 86 1.69 -11.59 -5.59
CA VAL A 86 1.90 -12.83 -6.34
C VAL A 86 1.38 -13.98 -5.50
N TYR A 87 0.46 -14.74 -6.10
CA TYR A 87 -0.08 -15.96 -5.52
C TYR A 87 0.52 -17.19 -6.21
N VAL A 88 1.01 -18.09 -5.43
CA VAL A 88 1.51 -19.40 -5.87
C VAL A 88 0.36 -20.19 -6.53
N PRO A 89 0.60 -21.06 -7.53
CA PRO A 89 -0.45 -21.92 -8.08
C PRO A 89 -1.20 -22.68 -6.96
N GLY A 90 -2.54 -22.58 -6.93
CA GLY A 90 -3.39 -23.14 -5.89
C GLY A 90 -3.28 -22.46 -4.53
N GLY A 91 -2.49 -21.40 -4.41
CA GLY A 91 -2.28 -20.67 -3.17
C GLY A 91 -3.36 -19.64 -2.88
N HIS A 92 -3.37 -19.15 -1.65
CA HIS A 92 -4.30 -18.11 -1.20
C HIS A 92 -3.66 -17.22 -0.12
N GLY A 93 -4.24 -16.04 0.07
CA GLY A 93 -3.88 -15.12 1.14
C GLY A 93 -4.66 -15.35 2.42
N GLN A 94 -4.45 -14.46 3.39
CA GLN A 94 -5.24 -14.40 4.63
C GLN A 94 -6.71 -14.04 4.34
N ARG A 95 -7.62 -14.48 5.22
CA ARG A 95 -8.98 -13.95 5.27
C ARG A 95 -9.04 -12.81 6.25
N HIS A 96 -9.43 -11.62 5.79
CA HIS A 96 -9.40 -10.42 6.60
C HIS A 96 -10.44 -9.38 6.15
N ALA A 97 -10.58 -8.33 6.93
CA ALA A 97 -11.37 -7.16 6.60
C ALA A 97 -10.61 -5.88 6.93
N HIS A 98 -10.89 -4.81 6.21
CA HIS A 98 -10.38 -3.47 6.48
C HIS A 98 -11.38 -2.40 6.03
N MET A 99 -11.32 -1.22 6.67
CA MET A 99 -12.26 -0.12 6.38
C MET A 99 -11.93 0.67 5.12
N ASN A 100 -10.71 0.58 4.62
CA ASN A 100 -10.34 1.21 3.36
C ASN A 100 -10.78 0.35 2.16
N SER A 101 -11.09 1.01 1.06
CA SER A 101 -11.29 0.32 -0.22
C SER A 101 -9.97 -0.12 -0.83
N ALA A 102 -10.00 -1.17 -1.63
CA ALA A 102 -8.93 -1.62 -2.48
C ALA A 102 -9.43 -1.90 -3.90
N VAL A 103 -8.56 -1.69 -4.87
CA VAL A 103 -8.75 -2.07 -6.27
C VAL A 103 -7.60 -2.96 -6.68
N PHE A 104 -7.90 -4.04 -7.37
CA PHE A 104 -6.94 -4.98 -7.92
C PHE A 104 -7.06 -4.97 -9.44
N TYR A 105 -5.96 -4.79 -10.13
CA TYR A 105 -5.85 -5.05 -11.56
C TYR A 105 -5.08 -6.34 -11.76
N ILE A 106 -5.72 -7.35 -12.36
CA ILE A 106 -5.11 -8.65 -12.57
C ILE A 106 -4.15 -8.55 -13.77
N LEU A 107 -2.87 -8.69 -13.49
CA LEU A 107 -1.81 -8.62 -14.48
C LEU A 107 -1.61 -9.96 -15.20
N GLU A 108 -1.67 -11.07 -14.44
CA GLU A 108 -1.41 -12.42 -14.92
C GLU A 108 -2.21 -13.44 -14.10
N GLY A 109 -2.60 -14.55 -14.74
CA GLY A 109 -3.28 -15.66 -14.08
C GLY A 109 -4.78 -15.50 -13.98
N GLU A 110 -5.39 -16.39 -13.20
CA GLU A 110 -6.83 -16.48 -12.93
C GLU A 110 -7.07 -16.94 -11.49
N GLY A 111 -8.21 -16.58 -10.95
CA GLY A 111 -8.55 -16.94 -9.59
C GLY A 111 -9.95 -16.51 -9.21
N TYR A 112 -10.18 -16.43 -7.92
CA TYR A 112 -11.43 -15.95 -7.38
C TYR A 112 -11.25 -15.30 -6.01
N ASP A 113 -12.17 -14.44 -5.67
CA ASP A 113 -12.31 -13.84 -4.36
C ASP A 113 -13.56 -14.36 -3.66
N ILE A 114 -13.49 -14.48 -2.35
CA ILE A 114 -14.68 -14.65 -1.50
C ILE A 114 -14.89 -13.36 -0.74
N HIS A 115 -15.99 -12.65 -1.00
CA HIS A 115 -16.41 -11.42 -0.33
C HIS A 115 -17.69 -11.67 0.45
N ASP A 116 -17.64 -11.59 1.79
CA ASP A 116 -18.77 -11.86 2.69
C ASP A 116 -19.51 -13.17 2.34
N GLY A 117 -18.73 -14.21 1.99
CA GLY A 117 -19.25 -15.53 1.59
C GLY A 117 -19.71 -15.64 0.14
N ARG A 118 -19.60 -14.60 -0.67
CA ARG A 118 -19.92 -14.63 -2.11
C ARG A 118 -18.67 -14.84 -2.94
N HIS A 119 -18.77 -15.69 -3.94
CA HIS A 119 -17.70 -16.03 -4.86
C HIS A 119 -17.69 -15.07 -6.07
N HIS A 120 -16.48 -14.62 -6.45
CA HIS A 120 -16.25 -13.72 -7.58
C HIS A 120 -15.03 -14.17 -8.36
N ASP A 121 -15.23 -14.76 -9.55
CA ASP A 121 -14.14 -15.15 -10.43
C ASP A 121 -13.46 -13.94 -11.06
N TRP A 122 -12.15 -14.04 -11.30
CA TRP A 122 -11.37 -13.05 -12.03
C TRP A 122 -10.25 -13.71 -12.86
N LYS A 123 -9.77 -12.99 -13.88
CA LYS A 123 -8.65 -13.39 -14.74
C LYS A 123 -7.86 -12.16 -15.20
N ALA A 124 -6.72 -12.39 -15.81
CA ALA A 124 -5.87 -11.34 -16.38
C ALA A 124 -6.67 -10.36 -17.26
N GLY A 125 -6.51 -9.06 -16.97
CA GLY A 125 -7.24 -7.95 -17.58
C GLY A 125 -8.45 -7.47 -16.79
N ASP A 126 -8.92 -8.20 -15.79
CA ASP A 126 -10.05 -7.79 -14.95
C ASP A 126 -9.63 -6.80 -13.87
N VAL A 127 -10.61 -6.03 -13.40
CA VAL A 127 -10.49 -5.14 -12.24
C VAL A 127 -11.46 -5.62 -11.16
N CYS A 128 -10.91 -5.88 -9.97
CA CYS A 128 -11.69 -6.29 -8.81
C CYS A 128 -11.74 -5.16 -7.79
N ILE A 129 -12.81 -5.08 -7.01
CA ILE A 129 -12.99 -4.10 -5.93
C ILE A 129 -13.23 -4.84 -4.63
N VAL A 130 -12.54 -4.41 -3.57
CA VAL A 130 -12.87 -4.79 -2.19
C VAL A 130 -13.49 -3.59 -1.50
N GLU A 131 -14.75 -3.75 -1.08
CA GLU A 131 -15.52 -2.71 -0.41
C GLU A 131 -15.06 -2.51 1.04
N PRO A 132 -15.30 -1.32 1.62
CA PRO A 132 -15.03 -1.06 3.02
C PRO A 132 -15.75 -2.04 3.95
N GLY A 133 -15.00 -2.65 4.88
CA GLY A 133 -15.54 -3.54 5.90
C GLY A 133 -15.87 -4.97 5.43
N CYS A 134 -15.75 -5.26 4.15
CA CYS A 134 -15.95 -6.59 3.59
C CYS A 134 -14.92 -7.59 4.14
N VAL A 135 -15.39 -8.75 4.60
CA VAL A 135 -14.51 -9.89 4.93
C VAL A 135 -14.19 -10.62 3.63
N HIS A 136 -12.93 -10.59 3.25
CA HIS A 136 -12.51 -11.12 1.95
C HIS A 136 -11.27 -12.00 2.04
N GLN A 137 -11.09 -12.82 0.99
CA GLN A 137 -9.93 -13.68 0.79
C GLN A 137 -9.73 -13.90 -0.71
N HIS A 138 -8.47 -13.89 -1.16
CA HIS A 138 -8.07 -14.08 -2.55
C HIS A 138 -7.45 -15.44 -2.76
N PHE A 139 -7.77 -16.09 -3.89
CA PHE A 139 -7.35 -17.43 -4.26
C PHE A 139 -6.85 -17.48 -5.70
N ASN A 140 -5.72 -18.11 -5.93
CA ASN A 140 -5.31 -18.52 -7.26
C ASN A 140 -6.01 -19.84 -7.62
N ALA A 141 -6.82 -19.84 -8.66
CA ALA A 141 -7.58 -21.03 -9.11
C ALA A 141 -6.75 -22.00 -9.95
N SER A 142 -5.65 -21.53 -10.53
CA SER A 142 -4.76 -22.37 -11.35
C SER A 142 -3.91 -23.26 -10.47
N ALA A 143 -3.79 -24.55 -10.83
CA ALA A 143 -2.85 -25.47 -10.20
C ALA A 143 -1.42 -25.36 -10.77
N HIS A 144 -1.24 -24.63 -11.89
CA HIS A 144 0.00 -24.64 -12.67
C HIS A 144 0.61 -23.26 -12.89
N GLU A 145 -0.23 -22.20 -12.92
CA GLU A 145 0.21 -20.85 -13.24
C GLU A 145 0.07 -19.93 -12.02
N PRO A 146 1.06 -19.10 -11.73
CA PRO A 146 0.92 -18.08 -10.68
C PRO A 146 -0.07 -17.01 -11.09
N ALA A 147 -0.65 -16.36 -10.11
CA ALA A 147 -1.44 -15.15 -10.33
C ALA A 147 -0.67 -13.93 -9.82
N ARG A 148 -0.71 -12.84 -10.58
CA ARG A 148 -0.06 -11.56 -10.27
C ARG A 148 -1.02 -10.41 -10.43
N MET A 149 -1.07 -9.53 -9.44
CA MET A 149 -1.97 -8.38 -9.49
C MET A 149 -1.33 -7.11 -8.96
N LEU A 150 -1.75 -5.98 -9.51
CA LEU A 150 -1.46 -4.64 -9.00
C LEU A 150 -2.59 -4.24 -8.05
N VAL A 151 -2.23 -3.94 -6.82
CA VAL A 151 -3.18 -3.54 -5.78
C VAL A 151 -2.98 -2.07 -5.43
N ILE A 152 -4.08 -1.31 -5.42
CA ILE A 152 -4.11 0.09 -4.99
C ILE A 152 -5.11 0.21 -3.85
N LYS A 153 -4.65 0.72 -2.70
CA LYS A 153 -5.45 0.87 -1.47
C LYS A 153 -5.48 2.31 -1.00
N SER A 154 -6.64 2.76 -0.57
CA SER A 154 -6.79 4.06 0.11
C SER A 154 -6.41 4.01 1.61
N LYS A 155 -5.73 2.95 2.04
CA LYS A 155 -5.33 2.71 3.44
C LYS A 155 -4.59 3.88 4.09
N PRO A 156 -3.63 4.55 3.43
CA PRO A 156 -2.92 5.67 4.05
C PRO A 156 -3.86 6.81 4.45
N LEU A 157 -4.87 7.12 3.64
CA LEU A 157 -5.88 8.13 3.97
C LEU A 157 -6.62 7.76 5.27
N PHE A 158 -7.02 6.50 5.42
CA PHE A 158 -7.71 6.01 6.61
C PHE A 158 -6.81 6.02 7.85
N ILE A 159 -5.53 5.67 7.72
CA ILE A 159 -4.54 5.77 8.80
C ILE A 159 -4.38 7.24 9.21
N PHE A 160 -4.21 8.13 8.24
CA PHE A 160 -4.02 9.56 8.48
C PHE A 160 -5.23 10.20 9.17
N ALA A 161 -6.45 9.79 8.77
CA ALA A 161 -7.70 10.26 9.37
C ALA A 161 -8.02 9.61 10.74
N GLY A 162 -7.28 8.60 11.16
CA GLY A 162 -7.56 7.84 12.39
C GLY A 162 -8.77 6.91 12.27
N LEU A 163 -9.13 6.52 11.04
CA LEU A 163 -10.29 5.68 10.73
C LEU A 163 -9.89 4.25 10.30
N MET A 164 -8.61 3.91 10.42
CA MET A 164 -8.15 2.58 10.01
C MET A 164 -8.52 1.52 11.02
N HIS A 165 -9.41 0.63 10.61
CA HIS A 165 -9.73 -0.61 11.31
C HIS A 165 -9.42 -1.78 10.37
N GLN A 166 -8.67 -2.74 10.87
CA GLN A 166 -8.32 -3.97 10.15
C GLN A 166 -8.37 -5.15 11.11
N ARG A 167 -8.90 -6.29 10.63
CA ARG A 167 -8.96 -7.52 11.41
C ARG A 167 -8.64 -8.72 10.53
N THR A 168 -7.69 -9.54 10.97
CA THR A 168 -7.46 -10.86 10.40
C THR A 168 -8.45 -11.86 11.01
N VAL A 169 -9.16 -12.58 10.15
CA VAL A 169 -10.12 -13.64 10.52
C VAL A 169 -9.45 -15.00 10.44
N VAL A 170 -8.68 -15.26 9.37
CA VAL A 170 -7.82 -16.43 9.22
C VAL A 170 -6.45 -15.92 8.78
N PRO A 171 -5.38 -16.29 9.48
CA PRO A 171 -4.02 -15.86 9.12
C PRO A 171 -3.57 -16.43 7.77
N GLU A 172 -2.48 -15.87 7.24
CA GLU A 172 -1.77 -16.43 6.09
C GLU A 172 -1.41 -17.90 6.32
N PRO A 173 -1.47 -18.75 5.27
CA PRO A 173 -0.96 -20.12 5.34
C PRO A 173 0.53 -20.13 5.68
N THR A 174 0.92 -21.04 6.56
CA THR A 174 2.34 -21.24 6.95
C THR A 174 3.02 -22.37 6.19
N ASN A 175 2.24 -23.21 5.50
CA ASN A 175 2.77 -24.30 4.69
C ASN A 175 2.71 -23.93 3.21
N PRO A 176 3.71 -24.30 2.40
CA PRO A 176 3.66 -24.12 0.96
C PRO A 176 2.56 -24.99 0.33
N VAL A 177 2.15 -24.63 -0.87
CA VAL A 177 1.32 -25.50 -1.71
C VAL A 177 2.16 -26.69 -2.12
N PRO A 178 1.67 -27.96 -1.99
CA PRO A 178 2.42 -29.14 -2.39
C PRO A 178 2.89 -29.07 -3.85
N GLY A 179 4.19 -29.30 -4.06
CA GLY A 179 4.84 -29.18 -5.39
C GLY A 179 5.33 -27.77 -5.73
N TRP A 180 5.12 -26.79 -4.82
CA TRP A 180 5.55 -25.39 -5.00
C TRP A 180 6.39 -24.88 -3.81
N GLU A 181 7.08 -25.78 -3.12
CA GLU A 181 7.87 -25.49 -1.93
C GLU A 181 8.98 -24.46 -2.18
N ASP A 182 9.59 -24.51 -3.37
CA ASP A 182 10.69 -23.66 -3.79
C ASP A 182 10.26 -22.53 -4.74
N PHE A 183 8.99 -22.11 -4.66
CA PHE A 183 8.46 -21.06 -5.54
C PHE A 183 9.20 -19.72 -5.37
N ASP A 184 9.70 -19.17 -6.47
CA ASP A 184 10.35 -17.86 -6.53
C ASP A 184 9.40 -16.81 -7.14
N PRO A 185 8.86 -15.86 -6.35
CA PRO A 185 7.98 -14.83 -6.86
C PRO A 185 8.66 -13.86 -7.84
N THR A 186 10.01 -13.81 -7.87
CA THR A 186 10.75 -12.94 -8.80
C THR A 186 10.73 -13.47 -10.24
N ALA A 187 10.43 -14.76 -10.41
CA ALA A 187 10.28 -15.37 -11.73
C ALA A 187 8.96 -15.00 -12.43
N VAL A 188 8.04 -14.32 -11.73
CA VAL A 188 6.72 -13.93 -12.25
C VAL A 188 6.75 -12.47 -12.68
N GLY A 189 6.26 -12.18 -13.91
CA GLY A 189 6.06 -10.82 -14.38
C GLY A 189 6.92 -10.41 -15.58
N THR A 190 6.97 -9.11 -15.83
CA THR A 190 7.58 -8.52 -17.04
C THR A 190 9.10 -8.73 -17.15
N ASP A 191 9.78 -8.98 -16.03
CA ASP A 191 11.23 -9.16 -16.03
C ASP A 191 11.63 -10.50 -16.62
N SER A 192 10.89 -11.56 -16.30
CA SER A 192 11.12 -12.91 -16.87
C SER A 192 10.89 -12.96 -18.39
N ARG A 193 9.92 -12.18 -18.90
CA ARG A 193 9.64 -12.13 -20.36
C ARG A 193 10.69 -11.35 -21.14
N ARG A 194 11.29 -10.29 -20.56
CA ARG A 194 12.35 -9.51 -21.22
C ARG A 194 13.65 -10.31 -21.33
N GLU A 195 13.99 -11.07 -20.32
CA GLU A 195 15.16 -11.94 -20.35
C GLU A 195 15.00 -13.10 -21.35
N ALA A 196 13.79 -13.65 -21.49
CA ALA A 196 13.49 -14.68 -22.49
C ALA A 196 13.53 -14.15 -23.93
N GLN A 197 13.22 -12.86 -24.15
CA GLN A 197 13.28 -12.22 -25.48
C GLN A 197 14.68 -11.71 -25.85
N SER A 198 15.60 -11.60 -24.88
CA SER A 198 17.00 -11.19 -25.12
C SER A 198 17.98 -12.35 -25.34
N ARG A 199 17.50 -13.56 -25.31
CA ARG A 199 18.25 -14.80 -25.63
C ARG A 199 17.81 -15.33 -26.99
#